data_bc3757e873e0e5111d61a71512561bb7
#
_entry.id   bc3757e873e0e5111d61a71512561bb7
#
_cell.length_a   1.000
_cell.length_b   1.000
_cell.length_c   1.000
_cell.angle_alpha   90.00
_cell.angle_beta   90.00
_cell.angle_gamma   90.00
#
_symmetry.space_group_name_H-M   'P 1'
#
loop_
_entity.id
_entity.type
_entity.pdbx_description
1 polymer ?
#
loop_
_entity_poly.entity_id
_entity_poly.type
_entity_poly.pdbx_seq_one_letter_code
_entity_poly.pdbx_strand_id
1 'polypeptide(L)'
;MADLPKPLRWRGSSKADFMAFPADVQKEMGYALYLAQMGERHAAAAKTLGGFHGATVIEARQSDVRGTYRAIYTVRFADAIYVLHAFQKKSKQGIRTPKTEMNVVMKRLKELVMEKGS
;
A
#
# COMPACT_ATOMS: atom_id res chain seq x y z
N MET A 1 -2.02 11.59 22.58
CA MET A 1 -3.13 10.73 22.15
C MET A 1 -3.15 10.62 20.63
N ALA A 2 -3.26 9.43 20.11
CA ALA A 2 -3.27 9.26 18.66
C ALA A 2 -4.61 9.71 18.08
N ASP A 3 -4.57 10.48 17.01
CA ASP A 3 -5.77 10.89 16.28
C ASP A 3 -6.16 9.77 15.33
N LEU A 4 -6.97 8.84 15.83
CA LEU A 4 -7.45 7.70 15.07
C LEU A 4 -8.92 7.84 14.75
N PRO A 5 -9.36 7.36 13.58
CA PRO A 5 -8.54 6.80 12.52
C PRO A 5 -7.74 7.89 11.78
N LYS A 6 -6.52 7.57 11.37
CA LYS A 6 -5.76 8.49 10.54
C LYS A 6 -6.41 8.63 9.18
N PRO A 7 -6.30 9.80 8.54
CA PRO A 7 -6.77 9.92 7.15
C PRO A 7 -6.04 8.96 6.22
N LEU A 8 -6.71 8.56 5.16
CA LEU A 8 -6.12 7.78 4.09
C LEU A 8 -5.91 8.70 2.89
N ARG A 9 -4.68 8.79 2.42
CA ARG A 9 -4.32 9.65 1.30
C ARG A 9 -3.67 8.84 0.20
N TRP A 10 -3.88 9.26 -1.02
CA TRP A 10 -3.47 8.49 -2.20
C TRP A 10 -2.45 9.28 -3.01
N ARG A 11 -1.39 8.61 -3.47
CA ARG A 11 -0.35 9.25 -4.27
C ARG A 11 -0.45 8.78 -5.73
N GLY A 12 -0.23 9.73 -6.65
CA GLY A 12 -0.28 9.42 -8.07
C GLY A 12 -1.62 8.82 -8.46
N SER A 13 -1.56 7.76 -9.25
CA SER A 13 -2.75 7.05 -9.75
C SER A 13 -3.26 5.98 -8.77
N SER A 14 -2.71 5.88 -7.56
CA SER A 14 -2.98 4.74 -6.68
C SER A 14 -4.47 4.56 -6.36
N LYS A 15 -5.21 5.65 -6.18
CA LYS A 15 -6.64 5.54 -5.90
C LYS A 15 -7.41 4.99 -7.09
N ALA A 16 -7.16 5.55 -8.27
CA ALA A 16 -7.83 5.08 -9.49
C ALA A 16 -7.51 3.61 -9.76
N ASP A 17 -6.25 3.23 -9.57
CA ASP A 17 -5.82 1.85 -9.77
C ASP A 17 -6.47 0.91 -8.76
N PHE A 18 -6.56 1.32 -7.49
CA PHE A 18 -7.23 0.53 -6.46
C PHE A 18 -8.71 0.38 -6.75
N MET A 19 -9.36 1.46 -7.16
CA MET A 19 -10.80 1.43 -7.45
C MET A 19 -11.13 0.62 -8.70
N ALA A 20 -10.13 0.28 -9.51
CA ALA A 20 -10.31 -0.62 -10.66
C ALA A 20 -10.27 -2.10 -10.26
N PHE A 21 -9.90 -2.42 -9.02
CA PHE A 21 -9.92 -3.80 -8.54
C PHE A 21 -11.36 -4.31 -8.42
N PRO A 22 -11.57 -5.63 -8.51
CA PRO A 22 -12.91 -6.20 -8.25
C PRO A 22 -13.42 -5.81 -6.86
N ALA A 23 -14.74 -5.70 -6.72
CA ALA A 23 -15.36 -5.22 -5.48
C ALA A 23 -14.98 -6.05 -4.26
N ASP A 24 -14.89 -7.37 -4.42
CA ASP A 24 -14.50 -8.27 -3.33
C ASP A 24 -13.05 -8.02 -2.88
N VAL A 25 -12.16 -7.73 -3.83
CA VAL A 25 -10.77 -7.41 -3.54
C VAL A 25 -10.67 -6.05 -2.83
N GLN A 26 -11.41 -5.06 -3.33
CA GLN A 26 -11.45 -3.74 -2.67
C GLN A 26 -11.90 -3.85 -1.22
N LYS A 27 -12.89 -4.69 -0.96
CA LYS A 27 -13.41 -4.88 0.38
C LYS A 27 -12.34 -5.44 1.33
N GLU A 28 -11.66 -6.49 0.90
CA GLU A 28 -10.63 -7.13 1.72
C GLU A 28 -9.42 -6.24 1.93
N MET A 29 -8.94 -5.63 0.85
CA MET A 29 -7.77 -4.77 0.95
C MET A 29 -8.10 -3.44 1.62
N GLY A 30 -9.32 -2.96 1.44
CA GLY A 30 -9.81 -1.79 2.15
C GLY A 30 -9.83 -2.01 3.66
N TYR A 31 -10.13 -3.22 4.10
CA TYR A 31 -10.05 -3.57 5.50
C TYR A 31 -8.61 -3.49 6.01
N ALA A 32 -7.64 -3.97 5.22
CA ALA A 32 -6.23 -3.87 5.59
C ALA A 32 -5.80 -2.40 5.75
N LEU A 33 -6.26 -1.54 4.84
CA LEU A 33 -5.98 -0.10 4.93
C LEU A 33 -6.66 0.53 6.15
N TYR A 34 -7.89 0.12 6.44
CA TYR A 34 -8.60 0.60 7.63
C TYR A 34 -7.84 0.23 8.91
N LEU A 35 -7.34 -1.01 9.00
CA LEU A 35 -6.55 -1.41 10.16
C LEU A 35 -5.30 -0.53 10.29
N ALA A 36 -4.66 -0.20 9.18
CA ALA A 36 -3.52 0.70 9.20
C ALA A 36 -3.92 2.08 9.74
N GLN A 37 -5.09 2.59 9.35
CA GLN A 37 -5.60 3.87 9.86
C GLN A 37 -5.81 3.82 11.38
N MET A 38 -6.11 2.64 11.91
CA MET A 38 -6.32 2.44 13.34
C MET A 38 -5.02 2.09 14.09
N GLY A 39 -3.87 2.20 13.41
CA GLY A 39 -2.59 1.88 14.02
C GLY A 39 -2.30 0.39 14.10
N GLU A 40 -3.03 -0.43 13.37
CA GLU A 40 -2.89 -1.88 13.40
C GLU A 40 -2.43 -2.39 12.05
N ARG A 41 -2.23 -3.70 11.95
CA ARG A 41 -1.82 -4.34 10.71
C ARG A 41 -2.64 -5.61 10.50
N HIS A 42 -3.09 -5.83 9.28
CA HIS A 42 -3.79 -7.05 8.92
C HIS A 42 -2.82 -8.23 8.95
N ALA A 43 -2.98 -9.12 9.92
CA ALA A 43 -2.01 -10.19 10.19
C ALA A 43 -1.80 -11.12 9.00
N ALA A 44 -2.86 -11.44 8.26
CA ALA A 44 -2.79 -12.40 7.16
C ALA A 44 -2.36 -11.78 5.83
N ALA A 45 -2.76 -10.53 5.57
CA ALA A 45 -2.63 -9.94 4.24
C ALA A 45 -1.54 -8.89 4.11
N ALA A 46 -1.06 -8.32 5.22
CA ALA A 46 -0.11 -7.21 5.17
C ALA A 46 1.25 -7.59 5.74
N LYS A 47 2.31 -7.23 5.04
CA LYS A 47 3.68 -7.48 5.49
C LYS A 47 4.58 -6.30 5.15
N THR A 48 5.65 -6.15 5.92
CA THR A 48 6.64 -5.11 5.66
C THR A 48 7.39 -5.40 4.37
N LEU A 49 7.54 -4.37 3.54
CA LEU A 49 8.29 -4.44 2.32
C LEU A 49 9.69 -3.88 2.56
N GLY A 50 10.72 -4.65 2.24
CA GLY A 50 12.11 -4.26 2.49
C GLY A 50 12.66 -3.29 1.46
N GLY A 51 13.84 -2.72 1.74
CA GLY A 51 14.57 -1.89 0.78
C GLY A 51 14.25 -0.39 0.84
N PHE A 52 13.63 0.09 1.91
CA PHE A 52 13.18 1.48 1.99
C PHE A 52 13.84 2.28 3.11
N HIS A 53 15.04 1.92 3.52
CA HIS A 53 15.91 2.72 4.40
C HIS A 53 15.21 3.30 5.63
N GLY A 54 14.57 2.44 6.41
CA GLY A 54 13.93 2.87 7.64
C GLY A 54 12.52 3.42 7.48
N ALA A 55 12.07 3.68 6.28
CA ALA A 55 10.66 4.00 6.06
C ALA A 55 9.85 2.72 6.23
N THR A 56 8.74 2.80 6.94
CA THR A 56 7.87 1.65 7.09
C THR A 56 6.92 1.60 5.92
N VAL A 57 7.20 0.70 5.00
CA VAL A 57 6.40 0.47 3.80
C VAL A 57 5.79 -0.93 3.89
N ILE A 58 4.49 -1.00 3.73
CA ILE A 58 3.72 -2.21 3.92
C ILE A 58 3.05 -2.59 2.61
N GLU A 59 3.03 -3.88 2.32
CA GLU A 59 2.30 -4.42 1.18
C GLU A 59 1.10 -5.21 1.68
N ALA A 60 -0.10 -4.80 1.28
CA ALA A 60 -1.29 -5.62 1.42
C ALA A 60 -1.49 -6.40 0.13
N ARG A 61 -1.77 -7.69 0.24
CA ARG A 61 -1.85 -8.57 -0.91
C ARG A 61 -3.02 -9.53 -0.81
N GLN A 62 -3.67 -9.75 -1.95
CA GLN A 62 -4.70 -10.76 -2.08
C GLN A 62 -4.59 -11.45 -3.43
N SER A 63 -4.67 -12.77 -3.43
CA SER A 63 -4.56 -13.58 -4.64
C SER A 63 -5.83 -14.39 -4.85
N ASP A 64 -6.22 -14.54 -6.11
CA ASP A 64 -7.30 -15.44 -6.52
C ASP A 64 -7.03 -15.93 -7.94
N VAL A 65 -8.02 -16.54 -8.58
CA VAL A 65 -7.86 -17.07 -9.94
C VAL A 65 -7.55 -15.99 -10.97
N ARG A 66 -7.87 -14.73 -10.66
CA ARG A 66 -7.64 -13.60 -11.56
C ARG A 66 -6.22 -13.05 -11.47
N GLY A 67 -5.45 -13.46 -10.45
CA GLY A 67 -4.09 -13.01 -10.22
C GLY A 67 -3.87 -12.52 -8.79
N THR A 68 -2.84 -11.72 -8.62
CA THR A 68 -2.48 -11.14 -7.32
C THR A 68 -2.67 -9.63 -7.36
N TYR A 69 -3.42 -9.12 -6.39
CA TYR A 69 -3.67 -7.68 -6.22
C TYR A 69 -2.81 -7.18 -5.07
N ARG A 70 -2.18 -6.04 -5.25
CA ARG A 70 -1.30 -5.46 -4.23
C ARG A 70 -1.60 -3.98 -4.05
N ALA A 71 -1.60 -3.55 -2.78
CA ALA A 71 -1.66 -2.14 -2.41
C ALA A 71 -0.49 -1.87 -1.48
N ILE A 72 0.32 -0.88 -1.81
CA ILE A 72 1.54 -0.57 -1.06
C ILE A 72 1.36 0.79 -0.43
N TYR A 73 1.55 0.86 0.89
CA TYR A 73 1.33 2.06 1.66
C TYR A 73 2.43 2.26 2.70
N THR A 74 2.56 3.47 3.19
CA THR A 74 3.49 3.76 4.27
C THR A 74 2.76 4.26 5.50
N VAL A 75 3.24 3.80 6.66
CA VAL A 75 2.74 4.22 7.98
C VAL A 75 3.75 5.14 8.67
N ARG A 76 4.76 5.60 7.95
CA ARG A 76 5.84 6.42 8.48
C ARG A 76 5.37 7.75 9.05
N PHE A 77 4.37 8.36 8.43
CA PHE A 77 3.97 9.73 8.76
C PHE A 77 2.85 9.73 9.78
N ALA A 78 2.94 10.64 10.75
CA ALA A 78 1.96 10.71 11.83
C ALA A 78 0.60 11.25 11.37
N ASP A 79 0.58 12.03 10.28
CA ASP A 79 -0.64 12.73 9.85
C ASP A 79 -1.59 11.89 9.03
N ALA A 80 -1.10 10.84 8.35
CA ALA A 80 -1.95 10.05 7.46
C ALA A 80 -1.28 8.73 7.07
N ILE A 81 -2.08 7.80 6.58
CA ILE A 81 -1.61 6.63 5.87
C ILE A 81 -1.58 7.01 4.39
N TYR A 82 -0.43 6.85 3.75
CA TYR A 82 -0.25 7.21 2.34
C TYR A 82 -0.16 5.96 1.49
N VAL A 83 -1.15 5.79 0.59
CA VAL A 83 -1.10 4.69 -0.38
C VAL A 83 -0.22 5.14 -1.54
N LEU A 84 0.86 4.43 -1.75
CA LEU A 84 1.88 4.77 -2.75
C LEU A 84 1.57 4.17 -4.10
N HIS A 85 1.00 2.95 -4.12
CA HIS A 85 0.79 2.24 -5.38
C HIS A 85 -0.24 1.13 -5.19
N ALA A 86 -0.96 0.82 -6.24
CA ALA A 86 -1.87 -0.32 -6.28
C ALA A 86 -1.79 -0.92 -7.68
N PHE A 87 -1.66 -2.25 -7.76
CA PHE A 87 -1.54 -2.90 -9.07
C PHE A 87 -1.94 -4.35 -8.98
N GLN A 88 -2.27 -4.93 -10.13
CA GLN A 88 -2.58 -6.34 -10.28
C GLN A 88 -1.47 -7.00 -11.07
N LYS A 89 -1.01 -8.14 -10.59
CA LYS A 89 -0.14 -9.02 -11.36
C LYS A 89 -0.96 -10.25 -11.76
N LYS A 90 -1.15 -10.43 -13.05
CA LYS A 90 -2.00 -11.51 -13.57
C LYS A 90 -1.33 -12.86 -13.50
N SER A 91 -0.01 -12.90 -13.49
CA SER A 91 0.73 -14.14 -13.35
C SER A 91 0.64 -14.66 -11.93
N LYS A 92 0.41 -15.95 -11.77
CA LYS A 92 0.41 -16.61 -10.46
C LYS A 92 1.82 -16.90 -9.98
N GLN A 93 2.81 -16.75 -10.84
CA GLN A 93 4.19 -16.99 -10.48
C GLN A 93 4.84 -15.73 -9.97
N GLY A 94 5.77 -15.89 -9.04
CA GLY A 94 6.51 -14.77 -8.50
C GLY A 94 5.76 -14.10 -7.36
N ILE A 95 6.30 -14.30 -6.19
CA ILE A 95 5.82 -13.68 -4.96
C ILE A 95 6.42 -12.30 -4.76
N ARG A 96 7.44 -11.96 -5.56
CA ARG A 96 8.11 -10.68 -5.44
C ARG A 96 7.36 -9.59 -6.19
N THR A 97 7.37 -8.40 -5.61
CA THR A 97 6.90 -7.21 -6.30
C THR A 97 7.85 -6.94 -7.48
N PRO A 98 7.34 -6.84 -8.71
CA PRO A 98 8.20 -6.56 -9.85
C PRO A 98 9.00 -5.26 -9.68
N LYS A 99 10.20 -5.24 -10.25
CA LYS A 99 11.08 -4.08 -10.11
C LYS A 99 10.45 -2.80 -10.65
N THR A 100 9.72 -2.89 -11.76
CA THR A 100 9.03 -1.73 -12.34
C THR A 100 8.03 -1.13 -11.36
N GLU A 101 7.30 -1.98 -10.63
CA GLU A 101 6.34 -1.52 -9.64
C GLU A 101 7.07 -0.96 -8.41
N MET A 102 8.17 -1.57 -8.00
CA MET A 102 8.99 -1.07 -6.90
C MET A 102 9.55 0.32 -7.23
N ASN A 103 9.92 0.56 -8.48
CA ASN A 103 10.43 1.87 -8.89
C ASN A 103 9.37 2.95 -8.74
N VAL A 104 8.10 2.63 -9.05
CA VAL A 104 7.00 3.56 -8.84
C VAL A 104 6.83 3.88 -7.35
N VAL A 105 6.88 2.85 -6.51
CA VAL A 105 6.78 3.02 -5.06
C VAL A 105 7.90 3.91 -4.53
N MET A 106 9.13 3.63 -4.94
CA MET A 106 10.29 4.41 -4.48
C MET A 106 10.20 5.86 -4.91
N LYS A 107 9.79 6.11 -6.14
CA LYS A 107 9.63 7.47 -6.65
C LYS A 107 8.60 8.24 -5.84
N ARG A 108 7.43 7.64 -5.63
CA ARG A 108 6.33 8.30 -4.91
C ARG A 108 6.68 8.52 -3.44
N LEU A 109 7.36 7.57 -2.83
CA LEU A 109 7.81 7.73 -1.45
C LEU A 109 8.82 8.87 -1.34
N LYS A 110 9.79 8.92 -2.25
CA LYS A 110 10.79 9.98 -2.25
C LYS A 110 10.15 11.35 -2.41
N GLU A 111 9.21 11.48 -3.35
CA GLU A 111 8.48 12.72 -3.53
C GLU A 111 7.74 13.13 -2.26
N LEU A 112 7.10 12.17 -1.61
CA LEU A 112 6.36 12.41 -0.38
C LEU A 112 7.28 12.86 0.75
N VAL A 113 8.41 12.19 0.92
CA VAL A 113 9.41 12.56 1.94
C VAL A 113 9.88 13.99 1.71
N MET A 114 10.15 14.36 0.46
CA MET A 114 10.59 15.71 0.15
C MET A 114 9.50 16.76 0.43
N GLU A 115 8.25 16.45 0.11
CA GLU A 115 7.12 17.35 0.41
C GLU A 115 6.96 17.56 1.91
N LYS A 116 7.21 16.53 2.69
CA LYS A 116 7.08 16.61 4.16
C LYS A 116 8.28 17.27 4.84
N GLY A 117 9.36 17.48 4.11
CA GLY A 117 10.54 18.09 4.67
C GLY A 117 11.33 17.22 5.63
N SER A 118 11.19 15.92 5.51
CA SER A 118 11.89 15.01 6.44
C SER A 118 12.68 13.92 5.72
#